data_8f8d2a95b781a67229f4642cf7bc95d3
#
_entry.id   8f8d2a95b781a67229f4642cf7bc95d3
#
_cell.length_a   1.000
_cell.length_b   1.000
_cell.length_c   1.000
_cell.angle_alpha   90.00
_cell.angle_beta   90.00
_cell.angle_gamma   90.00
#
_symmetry.space_group_name_H-M   'P 1'
#
loop_
_entity.id
_entity.type
_entity.pdbx_description
1 polymer ?
#
loop_
_entity_poly.entity_id
_entity_poly.type
_entity_poly.pdbx_seq_one_letter_code
_entity_poly.pdbx_strand_id
1 'polypeptide(L)'
;MLREIFVERITKTVSELCILANKKLPCDIEEKITACEACETNALAKSVLCDLKRNISAANEYDLPICQDTGMAVVFLEIGQDIHFTGGSLYAAVNEGVRQGYEKGLLRKSVVGDPLNRVNTNDNTPAVIHTVITDGDKVKITVAPKGFGSENMSGVKMLTPFDGRDGVVNTVLEIVKKASNNPCPPMVVGVGIGGDFEQCALLSKLALCRSTDKRNPDPFYKELEDELLEKINLLDIGPQGFGGKTTALAVNIEKAPTHIAGLPVAVNIGCHVTRHATEVI
;
A
#
# COMPACT_ATOMS: atom_id res chain seq x y z
N MET A 1 10.90 4.13 -32.29
CA MET A 1 12.11 3.22 -32.26
C MET A 1 12.01 2.42 -30.99
N LEU A 2 12.08 1.09 -31.05
CA LEU A 2 12.02 0.26 -29.86
C LEU A 2 13.22 0.53 -28.95
N ARG A 3 12.97 0.69 -27.67
CA ARG A 3 14.03 0.82 -26.65
C ARG A 3 14.29 -0.52 -26.00
N GLU A 4 15.51 -0.99 -26.05
CA GLU A 4 15.90 -2.24 -25.39
C GLU A 4 16.27 -2.00 -23.92
N ILE A 5 15.77 -2.88 -23.05
CA ILE A 5 16.13 -2.90 -21.63
C ILE A 5 16.55 -4.33 -21.26
N PHE A 6 17.77 -4.49 -20.77
CA PHE A 6 18.23 -5.74 -20.20
C PHE A 6 17.52 -6.02 -18.87
N VAL A 7 17.00 -7.21 -18.72
CA VAL A 7 16.23 -7.61 -17.52
C VAL A 7 17.04 -7.53 -16.22
N GLU A 8 18.38 -7.61 -16.29
CA GLU A 8 19.25 -7.39 -15.13
C GLU A 8 19.08 -5.99 -14.52
N ARG A 9 18.76 -4.97 -15.33
CA ARG A 9 18.44 -3.63 -14.83
C ARG A 9 17.17 -3.67 -13.99
N ILE A 10 16.16 -4.44 -14.41
CA ILE A 10 14.93 -4.65 -13.63
C ILE A 10 15.25 -5.34 -12.30
N THR A 11 16.05 -6.42 -12.34
CA THR A 11 16.50 -7.14 -11.15
C THR A 11 17.17 -6.20 -10.14
N LYS A 12 18.12 -5.39 -10.61
CA LYS A 12 18.82 -4.41 -9.77
C LYS A 12 17.87 -3.40 -9.16
N THR A 13 17.05 -2.74 -9.99
CA THR A 13 16.07 -1.73 -9.54
C THR A 13 15.09 -2.30 -8.52
N VAL A 14 14.50 -3.46 -8.78
CA VAL A 14 13.57 -4.11 -7.83
C VAL A 14 14.26 -4.43 -6.51
N SER A 15 15.50 -4.93 -6.54
CA SER A 15 16.29 -5.22 -5.33
C SER A 15 16.51 -3.95 -4.47
N GLU A 16 16.92 -2.86 -5.11
CA GLU A 16 17.14 -1.57 -4.45
C GLU A 16 15.83 -1.00 -3.87
N LEU A 17 14.73 -1.08 -4.62
CA LEU A 17 13.42 -0.61 -4.17
C LEU A 17 12.85 -1.45 -3.01
N CYS A 18 13.09 -2.76 -2.97
CA CYS A 18 12.71 -3.60 -1.83
C CYS A 18 13.39 -3.14 -0.54
N ILE A 19 14.68 -2.83 -0.61
CA ILE A 19 15.45 -2.34 0.54
C ILE A 19 14.98 -0.95 0.93
N LEU A 20 14.92 -0.04 -0.03
CA LEU A 20 14.52 1.35 0.20
C LEU A 20 13.14 1.45 0.86
N ALA A 21 12.14 0.76 0.28
CA ALA A 21 10.77 0.79 0.80
C ALA A 21 10.65 0.24 2.22
N ASN A 22 11.51 -0.71 2.63
CA ASN A 22 11.46 -1.26 3.99
C ASN A 22 12.23 -0.45 5.03
N LYS A 23 13.22 0.35 4.59
CA LYS A 23 14.09 1.13 5.50
C LYS A 23 13.72 2.61 5.57
N LYS A 24 13.02 3.15 4.57
CA LYS A 24 12.64 4.56 4.50
C LYS A 24 11.13 4.70 4.35
N LEU A 25 10.52 5.39 5.28
CA LEU A 25 9.11 5.74 5.18
C LEU A 25 8.95 6.88 4.17
N PRO A 26 7.90 6.90 3.34
CA PRO A 26 7.59 8.07 2.53
C PRO A 26 7.42 9.33 3.40
N CYS A 27 8.01 10.46 2.97
CA CYS A 27 8.06 11.69 3.76
C CYS A 27 6.66 12.20 4.16
N ASP A 28 5.69 12.08 3.27
CA ASP A 28 4.31 12.49 3.51
C ASP A 28 3.64 11.72 4.68
N ILE A 29 3.98 10.45 4.86
CA ILE A 29 3.49 9.64 5.99
C ILE A 29 4.15 10.11 7.30
N GLU A 30 5.47 10.33 7.29
CA GLU A 30 6.22 10.79 8.45
C GLU A 30 5.75 12.19 8.91
N GLU A 31 5.54 13.10 7.95
CA GLU A 31 5.00 14.44 8.19
C GLU A 31 3.60 14.38 8.80
N LYS A 32 2.71 13.50 8.30
CA LYS A 32 1.37 13.33 8.86
C LYS A 32 1.39 12.75 10.27
N ILE A 33 2.23 11.76 10.57
CA ILE A 33 2.38 11.25 11.93
C ILE A 33 2.83 12.37 12.87
N THR A 34 3.75 13.23 12.43
CA THR A 34 4.23 14.38 13.20
C THR A 34 3.14 15.42 13.42
N ALA A 35 2.36 15.74 12.40
CA ALA A 35 1.23 16.67 12.52
C ALA A 35 0.13 16.11 13.45
N CYS A 36 -0.17 14.83 13.35
CA CYS A 36 -1.14 14.17 14.22
C CYS A 36 -0.71 14.19 15.70
N GLU A 37 0.57 13.95 15.99
CA GLU A 37 1.10 14.04 17.36
C GLU A 37 0.93 15.46 17.93
N ALA A 38 1.18 16.48 17.12
CA ALA A 38 1.04 17.89 17.55
C ALA A 38 -0.42 18.26 17.89
N CYS A 39 -1.40 17.66 17.17
CA CYS A 39 -2.84 17.94 17.33
C CYS A 39 -3.54 16.99 18.32
N GLU A 40 -2.87 15.91 18.77
CA GLU A 40 -3.49 14.93 19.67
C GLU A 40 -3.65 15.50 21.09
N THR A 41 -4.82 15.26 21.67
CA THR A 41 -5.18 15.73 23.02
C THR A 41 -5.25 14.61 24.06
N ASN A 42 -5.40 13.35 23.61
CA ASN A 42 -5.32 12.20 24.49
C ASN A 42 -3.85 11.92 24.82
N ALA A 43 -3.48 11.96 26.09
CA ALA A 43 -2.10 11.84 26.54
C ALA A 43 -1.46 10.50 26.14
N LEU A 44 -2.22 9.40 26.22
CA LEU A 44 -1.73 8.07 25.84
C LEU A 44 -1.52 7.96 24.32
N ALA A 45 -2.51 8.39 23.53
CA ALA A 45 -2.40 8.42 22.07
C ALA A 45 -1.23 9.29 21.60
N LYS A 46 -1.01 10.43 22.24
CA LYS A 46 0.14 11.31 21.96
C LYS A 46 1.47 10.63 22.27
N SER A 47 1.58 9.92 23.40
CA SER A 47 2.77 9.14 23.75
C SER A 47 3.06 8.07 22.68
N VAL A 48 2.01 7.36 22.24
CA VAL A 48 2.14 6.34 21.18
C VAL A 48 2.65 6.96 19.87
N LEU A 49 2.09 8.09 19.44
CA LEU A 49 2.57 8.78 18.23
C LEU A 49 4.03 9.22 18.36
N CYS A 50 4.44 9.68 19.56
CA CYS A 50 5.84 10.01 19.86
C CYS A 50 6.75 8.78 19.72
N ASP A 51 6.30 7.60 20.19
CA ASP A 51 7.07 6.36 20.08
C ASP A 51 7.16 5.88 18.63
N LEU A 52 6.11 6.04 17.80
CA LEU A 52 6.17 5.78 16.36
C LEU A 52 7.22 6.65 15.67
N LYS A 53 7.32 7.94 16.02
CA LYS A 53 8.37 8.84 15.50
C LYS A 53 9.76 8.41 15.93
N ARG A 54 9.92 8.03 17.19
CA ARG A 54 11.21 7.51 17.70
C ARG A 54 11.63 6.25 16.95
N ASN A 55 10.69 5.34 16.66
CA ASN A 55 10.95 4.15 15.86
C ASN A 55 11.44 4.50 14.45
N ILE A 56 10.80 5.47 13.77
CA ILE A 56 11.21 5.93 12.44
C ILE A 56 12.63 6.53 12.51
N SER A 57 12.91 7.37 13.50
CA SER A 57 14.23 7.97 13.70
C SER A 57 15.31 6.90 13.96
N ALA A 58 15.04 5.91 14.81
CA ALA A 58 15.96 4.81 15.08
C ALA A 58 16.19 3.94 13.84
N ALA A 59 15.15 3.62 13.07
CA ALA A 59 15.30 2.88 11.83
C ALA A 59 16.20 3.61 10.82
N ASN A 60 16.07 4.94 10.74
CA ASN A 60 16.91 5.79 9.90
C ASN A 60 18.37 5.85 10.38
N GLU A 61 18.58 5.99 11.70
CA GLU A 61 19.91 6.12 12.32
C GLU A 61 20.72 4.82 12.20
N TYR A 62 20.07 3.68 12.45
CA TYR A 62 20.75 2.38 12.46
C TYR A 62 20.64 1.61 11.15
N ASP A 63 20.07 2.20 10.10
CA ASP A 63 19.82 1.56 8.80
C ASP A 63 19.06 0.23 8.91
N LEU A 64 18.04 0.19 9.77
CA LEU A 64 17.22 -0.98 10.03
C LEU A 64 15.85 -0.88 9.32
N PRO A 65 15.18 -2.03 9.07
CA PRO A 65 13.78 -2.02 8.63
C PRO A 65 12.89 -1.33 9.67
N ILE A 66 11.95 -0.50 9.20
CA ILE A 66 11.03 0.28 10.06
C ILE A 66 10.10 -0.62 10.88
N CYS A 67 9.81 -1.81 10.35
CA CYS A 67 8.93 -2.79 10.98
C CYS A 67 9.52 -4.21 10.85
N GLN A 68 9.23 -5.05 11.82
CA GLN A 68 9.59 -6.47 11.80
C GLN A 68 8.88 -7.25 10.67
N ASP A 69 7.65 -6.83 10.29
CA ASP A 69 6.96 -7.38 9.12
C ASP A 69 7.37 -6.58 7.88
N THR A 70 8.39 -7.07 7.19
CA THR A 70 8.86 -6.49 5.93
C THR A 70 8.00 -6.90 4.74
N GLY A 71 6.97 -7.67 4.98
CA GLY A 71 5.84 -7.93 4.09
C GLY A 71 6.14 -8.84 2.90
N MET A 72 5.09 -9.07 2.13
CA MET A 72 5.16 -9.65 0.80
C MET A 72 5.39 -8.53 -0.23
N ALA A 73 6.29 -8.73 -1.18
CA ALA A 73 6.55 -7.74 -2.22
C ALA A 73 5.38 -7.68 -3.22
N VAL A 74 4.72 -6.53 -3.31
CA VAL A 74 3.81 -6.21 -4.41
C VAL A 74 4.55 -5.28 -5.36
N VAL A 75 4.62 -5.65 -6.63
CA VAL A 75 5.36 -4.93 -7.66
C VAL A 75 4.41 -4.48 -8.75
N PHE A 76 4.31 -3.17 -8.94
CA PHE A 76 3.56 -2.59 -10.05
C PHE A 76 4.54 -2.17 -11.14
N LEU A 77 4.28 -2.64 -12.36
CA LEU A 77 5.04 -2.34 -13.57
C LEU A 77 4.15 -1.57 -14.54
N GLU A 78 4.47 -0.30 -14.77
CA GLU A 78 3.92 0.47 -15.89
C GLU A 78 4.96 0.44 -17.01
N ILE A 79 4.67 -0.30 -18.08
CA ILE A 79 5.61 -0.60 -19.17
C ILE A 79 5.20 0.16 -20.42
N GLY A 80 6.08 1.03 -20.90
CA GLY A 80 5.90 1.70 -22.19
C GLY A 80 5.81 0.69 -23.33
N GLN A 81 4.87 0.88 -24.25
CA GLN A 81 4.65 -0.05 -25.37
C GLN A 81 5.82 -0.15 -26.35
N ASP A 82 6.73 0.83 -26.33
CA ASP A 82 7.93 0.86 -27.18
C ASP A 82 9.15 0.17 -26.51
N ILE A 83 8.94 -0.58 -25.43
CA ILE A 83 9.98 -1.33 -24.73
C ILE A 83 10.09 -2.75 -25.28
N HIS A 84 11.35 -3.17 -25.48
CA HIS A 84 11.72 -4.56 -25.73
C HIS A 84 12.66 -5.06 -24.64
N PHE A 85 12.22 -6.06 -23.86
CA PHE A 85 13.06 -6.67 -22.84
C PHE A 85 13.96 -7.74 -23.43
N THR A 86 15.25 -7.70 -23.08
CA THR A 86 16.28 -8.65 -23.54
C THR A 86 17.02 -9.26 -22.34
N GLY A 87 17.73 -10.36 -22.58
CA GLY A 87 18.55 -11.03 -21.56
C GLY A 87 17.80 -12.00 -20.65
N GLY A 88 16.50 -12.27 -20.91
CA GLY A 88 15.73 -13.26 -20.14
C GLY A 88 14.27 -12.91 -19.91
N SER A 89 13.66 -13.61 -18.97
CA SER A 89 12.26 -13.38 -18.58
C SER A 89 12.13 -12.19 -17.64
N LEU A 90 11.27 -11.22 -17.98
CA LEU A 90 10.92 -10.11 -17.11
C LEU A 90 10.39 -10.57 -15.75
N TYR A 91 9.50 -11.58 -15.76
CA TYR A 91 8.91 -12.12 -14.54
C TYR A 91 9.97 -12.76 -13.61
N ALA A 92 10.90 -13.51 -14.19
CA ALA A 92 12.01 -14.10 -13.44
C ALA A 92 12.93 -13.02 -12.87
N ALA A 93 13.21 -11.95 -13.65
CA ALA A 93 14.06 -10.84 -13.22
C ALA A 93 13.46 -10.05 -12.04
N VAL A 94 12.14 -9.83 -12.02
CA VAL A 94 11.45 -9.21 -10.88
C VAL A 94 11.58 -10.06 -9.62
N ASN A 95 11.32 -11.36 -9.73
CA ASN A 95 11.45 -12.27 -8.59
C ASN A 95 12.89 -12.37 -8.08
N GLU A 96 13.86 -12.42 -8.99
CA GLU A 96 15.29 -12.41 -8.63
C GLU A 96 15.66 -11.10 -7.90
N GLY A 97 15.10 -9.96 -8.34
CA GLY A 97 15.25 -8.68 -7.66
C GLY A 97 14.70 -8.71 -6.23
N VAL A 98 13.52 -9.28 -6.04
CA VAL A 98 12.93 -9.47 -4.71
C VAL A 98 13.80 -10.37 -3.84
N ARG A 99 14.22 -11.53 -4.35
CA ARG A 99 15.12 -12.44 -3.64
C ARG A 99 16.38 -11.73 -3.15
N GLN A 100 17.07 -11.04 -4.06
CA GLN A 100 18.30 -10.28 -3.73
C GLN A 100 18.03 -9.14 -2.75
N GLY A 101 16.94 -8.39 -2.92
CA GLY A 101 16.58 -7.28 -2.04
C GLY A 101 16.32 -7.74 -0.62
N TYR A 102 15.57 -8.83 -0.45
CA TYR A 102 15.27 -9.37 0.87
C TYR A 102 16.48 -10.01 1.55
N GLU A 103 17.37 -10.61 0.79
CA GLU A 103 18.64 -11.15 1.30
C GLU A 103 19.62 -10.04 1.71
N LYS A 104 19.94 -9.12 0.79
CA LYS A 104 20.89 -8.01 1.03
C LYS A 104 20.39 -7.02 2.09
N GLY A 105 19.08 -6.76 2.11
CA GLY A 105 18.44 -5.87 3.06
C GLY A 105 18.25 -6.49 4.45
N LEU A 106 18.59 -7.76 4.64
CA LEU A 106 18.32 -8.54 5.86
C LEU A 106 16.84 -8.49 6.26
N LEU A 107 15.96 -8.56 5.24
CA LEU A 107 14.52 -8.47 5.42
C LEU A 107 13.93 -9.83 5.78
N ARG A 108 12.82 -9.83 6.52
CA ARG A 108 12.12 -11.05 6.93
C ARG A 108 11.48 -11.73 5.72
N LYS A 109 11.77 -13.02 5.52
CA LYS A 109 11.22 -13.84 4.46
C LYS A 109 9.90 -14.46 4.93
N SER A 110 8.78 -13.92 4.44
CA SER A 110 7.43 -14.23 4.95
C SER A 110 6.55 -15.03 3.98
N VAL A 111 7.04 -15.32 2.76
CA VAL A 111 6.26 -16.03 1.74
C VAL A 111 6.31 -17.53 1.98
N VAL A 112 5.14 -18.16 1.88
CA VAL A 112 4.98 -19.63 1.88
C VAL A 112 4.61 -20.11 0.48
N GLY A 113 5.19 -21.22 0.05
CA GLY A 113 5.01 -21.78 -1.30
C GLY A 113 3.62 -22.35 -1.56
N ASP A 114 2.92 -22.75 -0.50
CA ASP A 114 1.53 -23.21 -0.55
C ASP A 114 0.73 -22.63 0.62
N PRO A 115 -0.49 -22.10 0.37
CA PRO A 115 -1.26 -21.43 1.42
C PRO A 115 -1.80 -22.37 2.51
N LEU A 116 -1.92 -23.67 2.26
CA LEU A 116 -2.40 -24.66 3.22
C LEU A 116 -1.25 -25.45 3.85
N ASN A 117 -0.30 -25.91 3.06
CA ASN A 117 0.88 -26.66 3.53
C ASN A 117 1.95 -25.77 4.19
N ARG A 118 1.98 -24.48 3.86
CA ARG A 118 2.70 -23.39 4.55
C ARG A 118 4.21 -23.55 4.71
N VAL A 119 4.87 -24.25 3.78
CA VAL A 119 6.33 -24.33 3.73
C VAL A 119 6.90 -23.00 3.22
N ASN A 120 7.80 -22.37 3.99
CA ASN A 120 8.42 -21.11 3.61
C ASN A 120 9.30 -21.26 2.36
N THR A 121 9.25 -20.31 1.44
CA THR A 121 10.07 -20.31 0.23
C THR A 121 11.55 -19.99 0.50
N ASN A 122 11.85 -19.41 1.66
CA ASN A 122 13.17 -18.99 2.13
C ASN A 122 13.85 -17.85 1.34
N ASP A 123 13.13 -17.23 0.41
CA ASP A 123 13.65 -16.14 -0.42
C ASP A 123 12.65 -14.99 -0.62
N ASN A 124 11.46 -15.09 -0.01
CA ASN A 124 10.34 -14.16 -0.10
C ASN A 124 9.75 -14.00 -1.52
N THR A 125 9.92 -15.01 -2.37
CA THR A 125 9.30 -15.10 -3.70
C THR A 125 8.19 -16.15 -3.73
N PRO A 126 7.25 -16.08 -4.69
CA PRO A 126 7.14 -15.08 -5.72
C PRO A 126 6.57 -13.76 -5.21
N ALA A 127 6.89 -12.67 -5.89
CA ALA A 127 6.22 -11.38 -5.72
C ALA A 127 4.80 -11.43 -6.31
N VAL A 128 3.91 -10.56 -5.82
CA VAL A 128 2.66 -10.25 -6.50
C VAL A 128 2.96 -9.18 -7.54
N ILE A 129 2.89 -9.53 -8.83
CA ILE A 129 3.27 -8.64 -9.93
C ILE A 129 2.03 -8.21 -10.70
N HIS A 130 1.83 -6.89 -10.79
CA HIS A 130 0.80 -6.27 -11.62
C HIS A 130 1.47 -5.49 -12.74
N THR A 131 1.00 -5.69 -13.98
CA THR A 131 1.57 -5.05 -15.16
C THR A 131 0.50 -4.28 -15.91
N VAL A 132 0.82 -3.05 -16.30
CA VAL A 132 0.02 -2.20 -17.17
C VAL A 132 0.89 -1.72 -18.32
N ILE A 133 0.35 -1.76 -19.54
CA ILE A 133 0.99 -1.20 -20.73
C ILE A 133 0.58 0.27 -20.85
N THR A 134 1.54 1.15 -21.05
CA THR A 134 1.37 2.59 -21.22
C THR A 134 2.01 3.07 -22.51
N ASP A 135 1.74 4.30 -22.90
CA ASP A 135 2.42 4.91 -24.04
C ASP A 135 3.89 5.22 -23.72
N GLY A 136 4.73 5.20 -24.76
CA GLY A 136 6.13 5.61 -24.69
C GLY A 136 7.12 4.48 -24.40
N ASP A 137 8.30 4.86 -23.93
CA ASP A 137 9.50 4.03 -23.84
C ASP A 137 10.11 3.96 -22.42
N LYS A 138 9.31 4.22 -21.40
CA LYS A 138 9.73 4.17 -19.99
C LYS A 138 9.13 2.98 -19.27
N VAL A 139 9.84 2.50 -18.26
CA VAL A 139 9.30 1.53 -17.30
C VAL A 139 9.28 2.18 -15.93
N LYS A 140 8.09 2.33 -15.36
CA LYS A 140 7.94 2.75 -13.96
C LYS A 140 7.73 1.51 -13.11
N ILE A 141 8.56 1.35 -12.10
CA ILE A 141 8.55 0.23 -11.16
C ILE A 141 8.21 0.78 -9.78
N THR A 142 7.13 0.30 -9.19
CA THR A 142 6.78 0.60 -7.80
C THR A 142 6.81 -0.69 -7.01
N VAL A 143 7.60 -0.74 -5.95
CA VAL A 143 7.62 -1.84 -4.97
C VAL A 143 6.92 -1.37 -3.71
N ALA A 144 5.87 -2.08 -3.33
CA ALA A 144 5.07 -1.82 -2.14
C ALA A 144 5.06 -3.07 -1.24
N PRO A 145 5.97 -3.17 -0.27
CA PRO A 145 5.95 -4.27 0.69
C PRO A 145 4.68 -4.22 1.54
N LYS A 146 3.90 -5.30 1.52
CA LYS A 146 2.60 -5.35 2.20
C LYS A 146 2.61 -6.33 3.36
N GLY A 147 2.55 -5.79 4.59
CA GLY A 147 2.43 -6.58 5.80
C GLY A 147 1.04 -7.18 5.96
N PHE A 148 0.98 -8.42 6.48
CA PHE A 148 -0.27 -9.18 6.52
C PHE A 148 -1.14 -8.89 7.74
N GLY A 149 -0.63 -8.22 8.76
CA GLY A 149 -1.47 -7.71 9.85
C GLY A 149 -2.56 -6.76 9.33
N SER A 150 -2.20 -5.89 8.41
CA SER A 150 -3.14 -4.97 7.75
C SER A 150 -3.82 -5.57 6.52
N GLU A 151 -3.14 -6.42 5.73
CA GLU A 151 -3.74 -7.06 4.55
C GLU A 151 -4.94 -7.93 4.92
N ASN A 152 -4.84 -8.69 6.01
CA ASN A 152 -5.94 -9.54 6.51
C ASN A 152 -7.19 -8.77 6.94
N MET A 153 -7.06 -7.45 7.14
CA MET A 153 -8.17 -6.57 7.53
C MET A 153 -8.86 -5.92 6.33
N SER A 154 -8.36 -6.16 5.13
CA SER A 154 -8.92 -5.65 3.88
C SER A 154 -10.15 -6.43 3.45
N GLY A 155 -10.98 -5.84 2.59
CA GLY A 155 -12.20 -6.51 2.14
C GLY A 155 -12.72 -5.99 0.81
N VAL A 156 -13.54 -6.81 0.15
CA VAL A 156 -14.25 -6.48 -1.09
C VAL A 156 -15.74 -6.70 -0.86
N LYS A 157 -16.57 -5.81 -1.37
CA LYS A 157 -18.02 -5.92 -1.36
C LYS A 157 -18.58 -5.57 -2.74
N MET A 158 -19.41 -6.45 -3.27
CA MET A 158 -20.12 -6.22 -4.51
C MET A 158 -21.43 -5.51 -4.18
N LEU A 159 -21.43 -4.20 -4.30
CA LEU A 159 -22.63 -3.37 -4.15
C LEU A 159 -23.41 -3.29 -5.46
N THR A 160 -24.64 -2.81 -5.35
CA THR A 160 -25.48 -2.47 -6.49
C THR A 160 -25.54 -0.95 -6.67
N PRO A 161 -25.90 -0.44 -7.87
CA PRO A 161 -26.09 0.99 -8.07
C PRO A 161 -27.09 1.65 -7.13
N PHE A 162 -28.04 0.87 -6.59
CA PHE A 162 -29.04 1.35 -5.61
C PHE A 162 -28.40 1.72 -4.26
N ASP A 163 -27.30 1.04 -3.87
CA ASP A 163 -26.57 1.34 -2.64
C ASP A 163 -25.88 2.71 -2.69
N GLY A 164 -25.50 3.15 -3.90
CA GLY A 164 -24.97 4.48 -4.17
C GLY A 164 -23.79 4.88 -3.27
N ARG A 165 -23.62 6.19 -3.09
CA ARG A 165 -22.55 6.79 -2.30
C ARG A 165 -22.58 6.33 -0.82
N ASP A 166 -23.78 6.24 -0.25
CA ASP A 166 -23.95 5.84 1.15
C ASP A 166 -23.54 4.39 1.35
N GLY A 167 -23.82 3.50 0.41
CA GLY A 167 -23.36 2.12 0.42
C GLY A 167 -21.83 2.02 0.42
N VAL A 168 -21.15 2.87 -0.36
CA VAL A 168 -19.68 2.96 -0.35
C VAL A 168 -19.18 3.40 1.01
N VAL A 169 -19.71 4.50 1.56
CA VAL A 169 -19.32 5.03 2.88
C VAL A 169 -19.50 3.98 3.97
N ASN A 170 -20.67 3.33 4.01
CA ASN A 170 -20.97 2.30 4.98
C ASN A 170 -20.02 1.10 4.86
N THR A 171 -19.69 0.67 3.64
CA THR A 171 -18.75 -0.44 3.39
C THR A 171 -17.36 -0.12 3.93
N VAL A 172 -16.85 1.08 3.65
CA VAL A 172 -15.53 1.51 4.16
C VAL A 172 -15.53 1.54 5.70
N LEU A 173 -16.53 2.14 6.31
CA LEU A 173 -16.64 2.21 7.77
C LEU A 173 -16.80 0.83 8.42
N GLU A 174 -17.58 -0.08 7.83
CA GLU A 174 -17.74 -1.46 8.30
C GLU A 174 -16.40 -2.19 8.32
N ILE A 175 -15.63 -2.13 7.22
CA ILE A 175 -14.33 -2.79 7.11
C ILE A 175 -13.33 -2.19 8.10
N VAL A 176 -13.26 -0.86 8.23
CA VAL A 176 -12.37 -0.19 9.19
C VAL A 176 -12.73 -0.51 10.64
N LYS A 177 -14.02 -0.50 10.98
CA LYS A 177 -14.49 -0.92 12.33
C LYS A 177 -14.11 -2.35 12.65
N LYS A 178 -14.29 -3.28 11.70
CA LYS A 178 -13.90 -4.68 11.85
C LYS A 178 -12.38 -4.83 11.99
N ALA A 179 -11.60 -4.02 11.28
CA ALA A 179 -10.15 -4.01 11.37
C ALA A 179 -9.69 -3.59 12.78
N SER A 180 -10.36 -2.60 13.37
CA SER A 180 -10.04 -2.09 14.72
C SER A 180 -8.54 -1.78 14.87
N ASN A 181 -7.90 -2.29 15.92
CA ASN A 181 -6.47 -2.09 16.21
C ASN A 181 -5.54 -3.08 15.50
N ASN A 182 -6.08 -4.14 14.87
CA ASN A 182 -5.26 -5.19 14.22
C ASN A 182 -4.27 -4.69 13.16
N PRO A 183 -4.60 -3.66 12.34
CA PRO A 183 -3.66 -3.14 11.34
C PRO A 183 -2.62 -2.15 11.88
N CYS A 184 -2.45 -2.03 13.20
CA CYS A 184 -1.54 -1.07 13.82
C CYS A 184 -1.81 0.38 13.35
N PRO A 185 -2.96 0.99 13.69
CA PRO A 185 -3.25 2.38 13.32
C PRO A 185 -2.22 3.38 13.91
N PRO A 186 -2.10 4.59 13.36
CA PRO A 186 -3.02 5.19 12.38
C PRO A 186 -2.87 4.59 10.98
N MET A 187 -4.00 4.37 10.32
CA MET A 187 -4.09 3.66 9.04
C MET A 187 -3.91 4.60 7.84
N VAL A 188 -3.48 4.04 6.71
CA VAL A 188 -3.77 4.59 5.39
C VAL A 188 -4.80 3.67 4.74
N VAL A 189 -5.90 4.22 4.29
CA VAL A 189 -7.02 3.45 3.73
C VAL A 189 -7.08 3.67 2.23
N GLY A 190 -6.81 2.62 1.46
CA GLY A 190 -6.97 2.61 0.02
C GLY A 190 -8.34 2.07 -0.37
N VAL A 191 -9.09 2.81 -1.18
CA VAL A 191 -10.42 2.42 -1.66
C VAL A 191 -10.40 2.31 -3.18
N GLY A 192 -10.84 1.19 -3.70
CA GLY A 192 -11.06 0.97 -5.13
C GLY A 192 -12.55 0.90 -5.43
N ILE A 193 -13.03 1.69 -6.38
CA ILE A 193 -14.45 1.77 -6.74
C ILE A 193 -14.60 1.53 -8.25
N GLY A 194 -15.49 0.62 -8.62
CA GLY A 194 -15.76 0.31 -10.02
C GLY A 194 -14.84 -0.79 -10.56
N GLY A 195 -14.78 -0.91 -11.90
CA GLY A 195 -14.21 -2.07 -12.56
C GLY A 195 -15.08 -3.31 -12.35
N ASP A 196 -14.43 -4.40 -12.05
CA ASP A 196 -15.03 -5.67 -11.65
C ASP A 196 -14.47 -6.12 -10.27
N PHE A 197 -14.68 -7.39 -9.92
CA PHE A 197 -14.21 -7.97 -8.66
C PHE A 197 -12.70 -7.84 -8.46
N GLU A 198 -11.92 -8.09 -9.50
CA GLU A 198 -10.46 -8.07 -9.45
C GLU A 198 -9.92 -6.64 -9.51
N GLN A 199 -10.48 -5.84 -10.41
CA GLN A 199 -10.01 -4.48 -10.66
C GLN A 199 -10.24 -3.57 -9.46
N CYS A 200 -11.39 -3.65 -8.79
CA CYS A 200 -11.61 -2.83 -7.59
C CYS A 200 -10.60 -3.18 -6.47
N ALA A 201 -10.25 -4.46 -6.31
CA ALA A 201 -9.23 -4.89 -5.35
C ALA A 201 -7.84 -4.34 -5.72
N LEU A 202 -7.46 -4.40 -7.01
CA LEU A 202 -6.22 -3.82 -7.51
C LEU A 202 -6.17 -2.30 -7.28
N LEU A 203 -7.24 -1.58 -7.61
CA LEU A 203 -7.36 -0.13 -7.40
C LEU A 203 -7.19 0.26 -5.94
N SER A 204 -7.79 -0.48 -5.02
CA SER A 204 -7.63 -0.21 -3.58
C SER A 204 -6.18 -0.37 -3.10
N LYS A 205 -5.43 -1.28 -3.69
CA LYS A 205 -4.01 -1.48 -3.39
C LYS A 205 -3.13 -0.39 -4.02
N LEU A 206 -3.41 0.01 -5.25
CA LEU A 206 -2.75 1.16 -5.89
C LEU A 206 -2.99 2.46 -5.12
N ALA A 207 -4.20 2.66 -4.58
CA ALA A 207 -4.54 3.82 -3.77
C ALA A 207 -3.61 3.99 -2.54
N LEU A 208 -3.09 2.89 -1.98
CA LEU A 208 -2.10 2.95 -0.88
C LEU A 208 -0.73 3.49 -1.33
N CYS A 209 -0.43 3.45 -2.64
CA CYS A 209 0.82 3.96 -3.22
C CYS A 209 0.72 5.42 -3.66
N ARG A 210 -0.46 6.04 -3.56
CA ARG A 210 -0.61 7.48 -3.79
C ARG A 210 -0.19 8.25 -2.53
N SER A 211 0.59 9.32 -2.73
CA SER A 211 0.97 10.21 -1.63
C SER A 211 -0.25 10.69 -0.87
N THR A 212 -0.18 10.66 0.45
CA THR A 212 -1.25 11.10 1.35
C THR A 212 -1.53 12.62 1.27
N ASP A 213 -0.61 13.39 0.68
CA ASP A 213 -0.77 14.83 0.43
C ASP A 213 -1.50 15.11 -0.89
N LYS A 214 -1.61 14.11 -1.77
CA LYS A 214 -2.28 14.24 -3.06
C LYS A 214 -3.72 13.76 -2.94
N ARG A 215 -4.65 14.70 -2.96
CA ARG A 215 -6.07 14.39 -3.02
C ARG A 215 -6.49 13.94 -4.44
N ASN A 216 -7.62 13.25 -4.53
CA ASN A 216 -8.17 12.85 -5.82
C ASN A 216 -8.37 14.08 -6.73
N PRO A 217 -7.96 14.03 -7.99
CA PRO A 217 -8.13 15.16 -8.92
C PRO A 217 -9.61 15.44 -9.28
N ASP A 218 -10.50 14.45 -9.11
CA ASP A 218 -11.94 14.62 -9.27
C ASP A 218 -12.52 15.20 -7.98
N PRO A 219 -13.16 16.39 -8.01
CA PRO A 219 -13.70 17.04 -6.81
C PRO A 219 -14.70 16.17 -6.03
N PHE A 220 -15.51 15.37 -6.73
CA PHE A 220 -16.47 14.46 -6.09
C PHE A 220 -15.78 13.42 -5.21
N TYR A 221 -14.72 12.79 -5.73
CA TYR A 221 -13.97 11.79 -4.96
C TYR A 221 -13.07 12.42 -3.90
N LYS A 222 -12.54 13.63 -4.15
CA LYS A 222 -11.83 14.40 -3.12
C LYS A 222 -12.72 14.67 -1.90
N GLU A 223 -13.95 15.12 -2.13
CA GLU A 223 -14.92 15.34 -1.05
C GLU A 223 -15.23 14.04 -0.29
N LEU A 224 -15.39 12.93 -1.02
CA LEU A 224 -15.62 11.61 -0.42
C LEU A 224 -14.42 11.13 0.39
N GLU A 225 -13.18 11.38 -0.05
CA GLU A 225 -11.96 11.08 0.72
C GLU A 225 -11.93 11.87 2.04
N ASP A 226 -12.29 13.16 2.01
CA ASP A 226 -12.31 14.01 3.19
C ASP A 226 -13.40 13.57 4.19
N GLU A 227 -14.60 13.28 3.71
CA GLU A 227 -15.70 12.75 4.53
C GLU A 227 -15.36 11.42 5.18
N LEU A 228 -14.79 10.49 4.41
CA LEU A 228 -14.40 9.17 4.93
C LEU A 228 -13.32 9.30 6.00
N LEU A 229 -12.33 10.16 5.79
CA LEU A 229 -11.26 10.39 6.76
C LEU A 229 -11.83 10.95 8.08
N GLU A 230 -12.73 11.93 8.00
CA GLU A 230 -13.40 12.49 9.17
C GLU A 230 -14.20 11.40 9.92
N LYS A 231 -15.05 10.65 9.21
CA LYS A 231 -15.88 9.59 9.82
C LYS A 231 -15.05 8.45 10.43
N ILE A 232 -13.93 8.08 9.80
CA ILE A 232 -13.02 7.06 10.34
C ILE A 232 -12.35 7.58 11.63
N ASN A 233 -11.94 8.84 11.66
CA ASN A 233 -11.31 9.42 12.84
C ASN A 233 -12.29 9.60 14.00
N LEU A 234 -13.58 9.74 13.73
CA LEU A 234 -14.64 9.73 14.76
C LEU A 234 -14.89 8.34 15.39
N LEU A 235 -14.30 7.26 14.86
CA LEU A 235 -14.43 5.93 15.45
C LEU A 235 -13.63 5.76 16.75
N ASP A 236 -12.77 6.71 17.08
CA ASP A 236 -11.97 6.73 18.31
C ASP A 236 -11.13 5.45 18.56
N ILE A 237 -10.72 4.79 17.47
CA ILE A 237 -9.79 3.64 17.57
C ILE A 237 -8.40 4.15 18.01
N GLY A 238 -7.95 5.22 17.40
CA GLY A 238 -6.72 5.92 17.73
C GLY A 238 -5.42 5.19 17.44
N PRO A 239 -4.27 5.82 17.71
CA PRO A 239 -2.95 5.21 17.50
C PRO A 239 -2.80 3.90 18.28
N GLN A 240 -2.43 2.83 17.58
CA GLN A 240 -2.28 1.46 18.09
C GLN A 240 -3.51 0.90 18.83
N GLY A 241 -4.69 1.52 18.65
CA GLY A 241 -5.93 1.11 19.31
C GLY A 241 -6.13 1.64 20.73
N PHE A 242 -5.38 2.68 21.11
CA PHE A 242 -5.46 3.26 22.46
C PHE A 242 -6.40 4.46 22.56
N GLY A 243 -7.31 4.62 21.59
CA GLY A 243 -8.18 5.79 21.50
C GLY A 243 -7.46 7.02 21.00
N GLY A 244 -8.18 8.13 20.84
CA GLY A 244 -7.64 9.41 20.36
C GLY A 244 -8.10 9.77 18.96
N LYS A 245 -7.69 10.95 18.52
CA LYS A 245 -8.22 11.59 17.31
C LYS A 245 -7.79 10.95 16.00
N THR A 246 -6.68 10.19 15.99
CA THR A 246 -6.05 9.74 14.76
C THR A 246 -6.18 8.24 14.59
N THR A 247 -7.27 7.79 13.96
CA THR A 247 -7.45 6.40 13.52
C THR A 247 -6.83 6.16 12.15
N ALA A 248 -6.94 7.13 11.25
CA ALA A 248 -6.35 7.09 9.92
C ALA A 248 -5.61 8.39 9.59
N LEU A 249 -4.53 8.29 8.83
CA LEU A 249 -3.74 9.40 8.29
C LEU A 249 -4.33 9.92 6.98
N ALA A 250 -4.87 9.03 6.17
CA ALA A 250 -5.45 9.35 4.87
C ALA A 250 -6.44 8.28 4.42
N VAL A 251 -7.37 8.70 3.58
CA VAL A 251 -8.19 7.85 2.71
C VAL A 251 -7.89 8.26 1.27
N ASN A 252 -7.48 7.31 0.45
CA ASN A 252 -7.21 7.51 -0.97
C ASN A 252 -8.18 6.66 -1.79
N ILE A 253 -8.86 7.25 -2.78
CA ILE A 253 -9.82 6.57 -3.66
C ILE A 253 -9.27 6.50 -5.08
N GLU A 254 -9.25 5.31 -5.66
CA GLU A 254 -9.05 5.10 -7.10
C GLU A 254 -10.31 4.51 -7.71
N LYS A 255 -10.61 4.90 -8.96
CA LYS A 255 -11.85 4.49 -9.64
C LYS A 255 -11.60 3.97 -11.04
N ALA A 256 -12.50 3.12 -11.50
CA ALA A 256 -12.60 2.71 -12.89
C ALA A 256 -14.06 2.68 -13.35
N PRO A 257 -14.33 2.78 -14.67
CA PRO A 257 -15.64 2.47 -15.23
C PRO A 257 -16.11 1.08 -14.81
N THR A 258 -17.42 0.90 -14.63
CA THR A 258 -17.98 -0.39 -14.22
C THR A 258 -19.22 -0.72 -15.03
N HIS A 259 -19.70 -1.97 -14.91
CA HIS A 259 -20.95 -2.39 -15.55
C HIS A 259 -22.15 -1.66 -14.93
N ILE A 260 -23.14 -1.31 -15.77
CA ILE A 260 -24.32 -0.53 -15.36
C ILE A 260 -25.10 -1.12 -14.15
N ALA A 261 -25.01 -2.43 -13.95
CA ALA A 261 -25.69 -3.14 -12.87
C ALA A 261 -24.80 -3.37 -11.61
N GLY A 262 -23.56 -2.90 -11.60
CA GLY A 262 -22.61 -3.17 -10.53
C GLY A 262 -22.06 -1.91 -9.87
N LEU A 263 -21.63 -2.05 -8.61
CA LEU A 263 -20.86 -1.06 -7.87
C LEU A 263 -19.87 -1.81 -6.96
N PRO A 264 -18.83 -2.45 -7.53
CA PRO A 264 -17.83 -3.12 -6.71
C PRO A 264 -17.01 -2.10 -5.92
N VAL A 265 -16.74 -2.42 -4.66
CA VAL A 265 -15.96 -1.59 -3.73
C VAL A 265 -14.97 -2.48 -2.99
N ALA A 266 -13.71 -2.12 -3.04
CA ALA A 266 -12.66 -2.75 -2.26
C ALA A 266 -12.01 -1.75 -1.31
N VAL A 267 -11.67 -2.21 -0.12
CA VAL A 267 -10.94 -1.42 0.88
C VAL A 267 -9.68 -2.19 1.27
N ASN A 268 -8.54 -1.63 0.97
CA ASN A 268 -7.25 -2.18 1.40
C ASN A 268 -6.69 -1.35 2.55
N ILE A 269 -6.43 -1.99 3.67
CA ILE A 269 -5.95 -1.33 4.88
C ILE A 269 -4.42 -1.35 4.90
N GLY A 270 -3.82 -0.17 5.01
CA GLY A 270 -2.41 0.02 5.33
C GLY A 270 -2.24 0.39 6.80
N CYS A 271 -1.11 0.02 7.41
CA CYS A 271 -0.74 0.44 8.77
C CYS A 271 -0.01 1.79 8.77
N HIS A 272 0.42 2.26 9.94
CA HIS A 272 1.20 3.50 10.08
C HIS A 272 2.53 3.51 9.32
N VAL A 273 3.05 2.35 8.95
CA VAL A 273 4.22 2.21 8.06
C VAL A 273 3.82 1.75 6.66
N THR A 274 2.70 2.23 6.13
CA THR A 274 2.36 2.07 4.71
C THR A 274 3.48 2.67 3.87
N ARG A 275 4.12 1.83 3.06
CA ARG A 275 5.38 2.17 2.42
C ARG A 275 5.46 1.65 1.00
N HIS A 276 6.14 2.41 0.18
CA HIS A 276 6.47 2.04 -1.20
C HIS A 276 7.68 2.85 -1.67
N ALA A 277 8.33 2.35 -2.70
CA ALA A 277 9.38 3.09 -3.40
C ALA A 277 9.19 2.92 -4.91
N THR A 278 9.51 3.98 -5.67
CA THR A 278 9.27 4.02 -7.11
C THR A 278 10.50 4.52 -7.84
N GLU A 279 10.80 3.89 -8.98
CA GLU A 279 11.81 4.34 -9.93
C GLU A 279 11.27 4.28 -11.36
N VAL A 280 11.70 5.22 -12.19
CA VAL A 280 11.41 5.26 -13.63
C VAL A 280 12.72 5.05 -14.39
N ILE A 281 12.76 4.02 -15.24
CA ILE A 281 13.93 3.67 -16.02
C ILE A 281 13.71 3.80 -17.52
#